data_d164b8a03bd7fa8b2104d1318bcdf7e0
#
_entry.id   d164b8a03bd7fa8b2104d1318bcdf7e0
#
_cell.length_a   1.000
_cell.length_b   1.000
_cell.length_c   1.000
_cell.angle_alpha   90.00
_cell.angle_beta   90.00
_cell.angle_gamma   90.00
#
_symmetry.space_group_name_H-M   'P 1'
#
loop_
_entity.id
_entity.type
_entity.pdbx_description
1 polymer ?
#
loop_
_entity_poly.entity_id
_entity_poly.type
_entity_poly.pdbx_seq_one_letter_code
_entity_poly.pdbx_strand_id
1 'polypeptide(L)'
;MDRMRFMMFTWDHDPEEFRVEAFCQPEYTVNELGRYEYVGLGPMSRVISGRGVFSGPDANQNFNALSVLMAIRTPGELVMPIWGKTQACLTELKMEQGSRPEHIVYSFTFRETDDVGGIPRLPEIDERT
;
A
#
# COMPACT_ATOMS: atom_id res chain seq x y z
N MET A 1 -9.85 -13.77 -11.03
CA MET A 1 -9.32 -12.52 -10.49
C MET A 1 -8.91 -12.74 -9.04
N ASP A 2 -7.69 -12.38 -8.73
CA ASP A 2 -7.18 -12.63 -7.40
C ASP A 2 -7.75 -11.64 -6.41
N ARG A 3 -7.96 -12.11 -5.20
CA ARG A 3 -8.37 -11.23 -4.14
C ARG A 3 -7.18 -10.46 -3.61
N MET A 4 -7.46 -9.34 -2.97
CA MET A 4 -6.42 -8.59 -2.30
C MET A 4 -5.84 -9.42 -1.16
N ARG A 5 -4.54 -9.37 -1.00
CA ARG A 5 -3.86 -10.11 0.05
C ARG A 5 -2.64 -9.33 0.50
N PHE A 6 -2.43 -9.29 1.81
CA PHE A 6 -1.21 -8.70 2.36
C PHE A 6 -0.60 -9.71 3.30
N MET A 7 0.60 -10.19 2.98
CA MET A 7 1.26 -11.24 3.72
C MET A 7 0.34 -12.46 3.78
N MET A 8 -0.08 -12.88 4.95
CA MET A 8 -0.94 -14.04 5.09
C MET A 8 -2.42 -13.70 5.21
N PHE A 9 -2.76 -12.42 5.17
CA PHE A 9 -4.15 -12.02 5.30
C PHE A 9 -4.77 -11.84 3.92
N THR A 10 -5.81 -12.59 3.63
CA THR A 10 -6.55 -12.50 2.38
C THR A 10 -7.91 -11.90 2.66
N TRP A 11 -8.29 -10.90 1.89
CA TRP A 11 -9.61 -10.30 2.03
C TRP A 11 -10.66 -11.24 1.47
N ASP A 12 -11.72 -11.44 2.23
CA ASP A 12 -12.85 -12.21 1.73
C ASP A 12 -13.56 -11.44 0.64
N HIS A 13 -13.72 -10.16 0.85
CA HIS A 13 -14.28 -9.25 -0.15
C HIS A 13 -13.32 -8.11 -0.28
N ASP A 14 -12.94 -7.81 -1.50
CA ASP A 14 -12.00 -6.72 -1.73
C ASP A 14 -12.58 -5.41 -1.20
N PRO A 15 -11.70 -4.49 -0.79
CA PRO A 15 -12.16 -3.17 -0.36
C PRO A 15 -13.00 -2.50 -1.45
N GLU A 16 -13.91 -1.65 -1.02
CA GLU A 16 -14.83 -1.01 -1.96
C GLU A 16 -14.16 0.06 -2.79
N GLU A 17 -13.14 0.68 -2.27
CA GLU A 17 -12.44 1.76 -2.94
C GLU A 17 -10.96 1.57 -2.86
N PHE A 18 -10.29 1.84 -3.95
CA PHE A 18 -8.84 1.83 -4.03
C PHE A 18 -8.35 3.12 -4.62
N ARG A 19 -7.20 3.56 -4.17
CA ARG A 19 -6.50 4.66 -4.80
C ARG A 19 -5.03 4.31 -4.83
N VAL A 20 -4.43 4.45 -6.00
CA VAL A 20 -2.99 4.24 -6.14
C VAL A 20 -2.40 5.55 -6.62
N GLU A 21 -1.47 6.07 -5.86
CA GLU A 21 -0.79 7.31 -6.23
C GLU A 21 0.69 7.03 -6.33
N ALA A 22 1.29 7.56 -7.37
CA ALA A 22 2.70 7.37 -7.62
C ALA A 22 3.41 8.70 -7.54
N PHE A 23 4.58 8.69 -6.93
CA PHE A 23 5.35 9.90 -6.70
C PHE A 23 6.78 9.70 -7.12
N CYS A 24 7.36 10.72 -7.73
CA CYS A 24 8.79 10.82 -7.91
C CYS A 24 9.18 12.19 -7.44
N GLN A 25 10.21 12.27 -6.64
CA GLN A 25 10.66 13.58 -6.18
C GLN A 25 11.82 14.04 -7.03
N PRO A 26 11.79 15.30 -7.50
CA PRO A 26 12.94 15.82 -8.23
C PRO A 26 14.14 15.87 -7.31
N GLU A 27 15.29 15.53 -7.85
CA GLU A 27 16.53 15.59 -7.10
C GLU A 27 17.40 16.70 -7.63
N TYR A 28 18.05 17.38 -6.71
CA TYR A 28 18.88 18.52 -7.01
C TYR A 28 20.24 18.36 -6.36
N THR A 29 21.25 18.95 -6.99
CA THR A 29 22.54 19.04 -6.38
C THR A 29 22.95 20.51 -6.36
N VAL A 30 23.92 20.86 -5.52
CA VAL A 30 24.41 22.23 -5.44
C VAL A 30 25.67 22.30 -6.26
N ASN A 31 25.72 23.23 -7.23
CA ASN A 31 26.88 23.37 -8.09
C ASN A 31 27.91 24.29 -7.46
N GLU A 32 29.00 24.55 -8.19
CA GLU A 32 30.11 25.34 -7.66
C GLU A 32 29.72 26.76 -7.34
N LEU A 33 28.70 27.28 -8.00
CA LEU A 33 28.23 28.62 -7.74
C LEU A 33 27.23 28.71 -6.62
N GLY A 34 26.97 27.60 -5.93
CA GLY A 34 26.02 27.58 -4.84
C GLY A 34 24.57 27.53 -5.29
N ARG A 35 24.32 27.21 -6.54
CA ARG A 35 22.96 27.14 -7.06
C ARG A 35 22.51 25.70 -7.16
N TYR A 36 21.20 25.51 -7.04
CA TYR A 36 20.63 24.19 -7.18
C TYR A 36 20.56 23.83 -8.65
N GLU A 37 20.94 22.62 -8.94
CA GLU A 37 20.92 22.11 -10.28
C GLU A 37 20.10 20.84 -10.31
N TYR A 38 19.15 20.75 -11.20
CA TYR A 38 18.29 19.59 -11.32
C TYR A 38 19.10 18.44 -11.92
N VAL A 39 19.08 17.30 -11.27
CA VAL A 39 19.80 16.14 -11.76
C VAL A 39 18.89 15.01 -12.21
N GLY A 40 17.60 15.09 -11.95
CA GLY A 40 16.68 14.08 -12.42
C GLY A 40 15.64 13.75 -11.37
N LEU A 41 14.85 12.72 -11.65
CA LEU A 41 13.85 12.28 -10.73
C LEU A 41 14.42 11.14 -9.87
N GLY A 42 14.09 11.16 -8.61
CA GLY A 42 14.43 10.08 -7.73
C GLY A 42 13.58 8.85 -8.00
N PRO A 43 13.75 7.82 -7.19
CA PRO A 43 12.97 6.60 -7.38
C PRO A 43 11.49 6.88 -7.24
N MET A 44 10.70 6.13 -8.00
CA MET A 44 9.26 6.20 -7.88
C MET A 44 8.82 5.45 -6.65
N SER A 45 7.90 6.02 -5.91
CA SER A 45 7.25 5.28 -4.85
C SER A 45 5.75 5.41 -5.02
N ARG A 46 5.02 4.41 -4.54
CA ARG A 46 3.58 4.40 -4.65
C ARG A 46 2.94 4.27 -3.30
N VAL A 47 1.80 4.93 -3.17
CA VAL A 47 0.98 4.84 -1.97
C VAL A 47 -0.35 4.29 -2.40
N ILE A 48 -0.76 3.21 -1.77
CA ILE A 48 -2.00 2.52 -2.08
C ILE A 48 -2.91 2.70 -0.89
N SER A 49 -4.05 3.33 -1.10
CA SER A 49 -5.00 3.54 -0.03
C SER A 49 -6.37 3.07 -0.46
N GLY A 50 -7.22 2.86 0.52
CA GLY A 50 -8.55 2.42 0.21
C GLY A 50 -9.40 2.34 1.46
N ARG A 51 -10.65 1.95 1.26
CA ARG A 51 -11.55 1.72 2.36
C ARG A 51 -12.52 0.63 1.99
N GLY A 52 -13.04 -0.02 3.00
CA GLY A 52 -13.97 -1.08 2.79
C GLY A 52 -14.71 -1.40 4.08
N VAL A 53 -15.41 -2.51 4.06
CA VAL A 53 -16.20 -2.93 5.19
C VAL A 53 -15.92 -4.40 5.45
N PHE A 54 -15.61 -4.71 6.69
CA PHE A 54 -15.64 -6.09 7.15
C PHE A 54 -17.01 -6.30 7.80
N SER A 55 -17.74 -7.31 7.37
CA SER A 55 -19.04 -7.56 7.93
C SER A 55 -19.14 -9.02 8.34
N GLY A 56 -20.06 -9.29 9.27
CA GLY A 56 -20.30 -10.63 9.77
C GLY A 56 -19.58 -10.86 11.08
N PRO A 57 -19.67 -12.09 11.58
CA PRO A 57 -19.12 -12.39 12.91
C PRO A 57 -17.62 -12.26 12.99
N ASP A 58 -16.92 -12.31 11.85
CA ASP A 58 -15.46 -12.23 11.85
C ASP A 58 -14.95 -10.83 11.58
N ALA A 59 -15.81 -9.84 11.53
CA ALA A 59 -15.38 -8.48 11.18
C ALA A 59 -14.29 -7.97 12.10
N ASN A 60 -14.48 -8.11 13.39
CA ASN A 60 -13.52 -7.63 14.36
C ASN A 60 -12.20 -8.40 14.28
N GLN A 61 -12.28 -9.69 14.04
CA GLN A 61 -11.07 -10.50 13.89
C GLN A 61 -10.27 -10.09 12.68
N ASN A 62 -10.94 -9.78 11.59
CA ASN A 62 -10.26 -9.34 10.37
C ASN A 62 -9.53 -8.03 10.59
N PHE A 63 -10.18 -7.10 11.25
CA PHE A 63 -9.53 -5.83 11.53
C PHE A 63 -8.33 -6.02 12.46
N ASN A 64 -8.48 -6.87 13.47
CA ASN A 64 -7.38 -7.14 14.39
C ASN A 64 -6.22 -7.85 13.69
N ALA A 65 -6.50 -8.72 12.73
CA ALA A 65 -5.45 -9.39 12.00
C ALA A 65 -4.60 -8.40 11.24
N LEU A 66 -5.23 -7.42 10.61
CA LEU A 66 -4.48 -6.37 9.92
C LEU A 66 -3.68 -5.53 10.91
N SER A 67 -4.25 -5.25 12.08
CA SER A 67 -3.54 -4.48 13.09
C SER A 67 -2.28 -5.20 13.55
N VAL A 68 -2.36 -6.51 13.70
CA VAL A 68 -1.20 -7.29 14.09
C VAL A 68 -0.13 -7.24 13.01
N LEU A 69 -0.53 -7.36 11.76
CA LEU A 69 0.43 -7.29 10.67
C LEU A 69 1.09 -5.91 10.61
N MET A 70 0.33 -4.86 10.89
CA MET A 70 0.91 -3.54 10.94
C MET A 70 1.92 -3.40 12.08
N ALA A 71 1.64 -4.03 13.20
CA ALA A 71 2.51 -3.95 14.36
C ALA A 71 3.86 -4.64 14.13
N ILE A 72 3.92 -5.57 13.20
CA ILE A 72 5.17 -6.24 12.88
C ILE A 72 6.17 -5.28 12.26
N ARG A 73 5.68 -4.29 11.52
CA ARG A 73 6.49 -3.21 10.95
C ARG A 73 7.52 -3.66 9.92
N THR A 74 7.23 -4.75 9.23
CA THR A 74 8.10 -5.17 8.16
C THR A 74 7.36 -5.14 6.85
N PRO A 75 8.06 -4.90 5.75
CA PRO A 75 7.42 -4.98 4.44
C PRO A 75 6.96 -6.40 4.18
N GLY A 76 5.89 -6.52 3.46
CA GLY A 76 5.39 -7.81 3.06
C GLY A 76 4.84 -7.75 1.65
N GLU A 77 4.53 -8.91 1.13
CA GLU A 77 3.97 -8.99 -0.20
C GLU A 77 2.52 -8.53 -0.17
N LEU A 78 2.21 -7.57 -1.03
CA LEU A 78 0.86 -7.07 -1.20
C LEU A 78 0.41 -7.46 -2.59
N VAL A 79 -0.68 -8.19 -2.67
CA VAL A 79 -1.28 -8.58 -3.94
C VAL A 79 -2.53 -7.75 -4.12
N MET A 80 -2.62 -7.05 -5.24
CA MET A 80 -3.76 -6.21 -5.52
C MET A 80 -4.49 -6.74 -6.75
N PRO A 81 -5.80 -6.65 -6.78
CA PRO A 81 -6.57 -7.23 -7.87
C PRO A 81 -6.21 -6.68 -9.24
N ILE A 82 -5.82 -5.42 -9.31
CA ILE A 82 -5.56 -4.78 -10.59
C ILE A 82 -4.08 -4.69 -10.88
N TRP A 83 -3.29 -4.38 -9.86
CA TRP A 83 -1.87 -4.10 -10.05
C TRP A 83 -0.96 -5.31 -10.02
N GLY A 84 -1.37 -6.39 -9.35
CA GLY A 84 -0.51 -7.53 -9.16
C GLY A 84 0.25 -7.42 -7.84
N LYS A 85 1.49 -7.83 -7.82
CA LYS A 85 2.25 -7.99 -6.59
C LYS A 85 3.27 -6.88 -6.39
N THR A 86 3.45 -6.47 -5.15
CA THR A 86 4.50 -5.53 -4.80
C THR A 86 4.88 -5.75 -3.34
N GLN A 87 5.98 -5.15 -2.91
CA GLN A 87 6.39 -5.16 -1.52
C GLN A 87 5.94 -3.85 -0.90
N ALA A 88 5.25 -3.90 0.20
CA ALA A 88 4.72 -2.71 0.82
C ALA A 88 4.62 -2.86 2.32
N CYS A 89 4.56 -1.73 3.00
CA CYS A 89 4.28 -1.69 4.43
C CYS A 89 2.91 -1.10 4.64
N LEU A 90 2.17 -1.66 5.58
CA LEU A 90 0.91 -1.08 5.99
C LEU A 90 1.24 0.05 6.96
N THR A 91 1.03 1.28 6.50
CA THR A 91 1.44 2.44 7.29
C THR A 91 0.30 3.10 8.04
N GLU A 92 -0.93 2.79 7.67
CA GLU A 92 -2.07 3.38 8.34
C GLU A 92 -3.26 2.43 8.27
N LEU A 93 -3.94 2.31 9.38
CA LEU A 93 -5.15 1.50 9.45
C LEU A 93 -6.09 2.18 10.41
N LYS A 94 -7.29 2.49 9.96
CA LYS A 94 -8.26 3.21 10.75
C LYS A 94 -9.59 2.50 10.78
N MET A 95 -10.24 2.55 11.93
CA MET A 95 -11.62 2.13 12.05
C MET A 95 -12.46 3.39 12.03
N GLU A 96 -13.35 3.47 11.07
CA GLU A 96 -14.14 4.68 10.90
C GLU A 96 -15.31 4.74 11.87
N GLN A 97 -15.87 5.93 12.02
CA GLN A 97 -17.06 6.09 12.83
C GLN A 97 -18.21 5.26 12.26
N GLY A 98 -19.08 4.82 13.14
CA GLY A 98 -20.20 4.00 12.71
C GLY A 98 -19.90 2.53 12.69
N SER A 99 -18.68 2.14 13.05
CA SER A 99 -18.33 0.73 13.11
C SER A 99 -18.99 0.06 14.32
N ARG A 100 -19.34 -1.19 14.14
CA ARG A 100 -19.93 -2.03 15.18
C ARG A 100 -19.23 -3.38 15.14
N PRO A 101 -19.36 -4.21 16.16
CA PRO A 101 -18.61 -5.47 16.20
C PRO A 101 -18.74 -6.36 14.97
N GLU A 102 -19.87 -6.30 14.30
CA GLU A 102 -20.05 -7.11 13.09
C GLU A 102 -20.13 -6.28 11.82
N HIS A 103 -19.70 -5.04 11.90
CA HIS A 103 -19.73 -4.14 10.74
C HIS A 103 -18.65 -3.09 10.95
N ILE A 104 -17.45 -3.39 10.49
CA ILE A 104 -16.30 -2.53 10.67
C ILE A 104 -16.02 -1.81 9.38
N VAL A 105 -16.17 -0.48 9.39
CA VAL A 105 -15.77 0.34 8.27
C VAL A 105 -14.34 0.75 8.51
N TYR A 106 -13.46 0.45 7.58
CA TYR A 106 -12.04 0.68 7.78
C TYR A 106 -11.43 1.39 6.59
N SER A 107 -10.31 2.04 6.83
CA SER A 107 -9.50 2.57 5.76
C SER A 107 -8.05 2.20 6.03
N PHE A 108 -7.26 2.15 4.97
CA PHE A 108 -5.89 1.70 5.08
C PHE A 108 -5.01 2.45 4.10
N THR A 109 -3.71 2.43 4.40
CA THR A 109 -2.71 2.97 3.50
C THR A 109 -1.51 2.04 3.52
N PHE A 110 -1.09 1.63 2.34
CA PHE A 110 0.16 0.89 2.15
C PHE A 110 1.12 1.80 1.44
N ARG A 111 2.38 1.72 1.81
CA ARG A 111 3.42 2.44 1.10
C ARG A 111 4.37 1.42 0.52
N GLU A 112 4.55 1.49 -0.77
CA GLU A 112 5.43 0.57 -1.46
C GLU A 112 6.87 0.83 -1.02
N THR A 113 7.62 -0.24 -0.86
CA THR A 113 9.02 -0.12 -0.46
C THR A 113 9.91 -0.48 -1.63
N ASP A 114 11.12 0.06 -1.60
CA ASP A 114 12.09 -0.28 -2.61
C ASP A 114 12.57 -1.70 -2.42
N ASP A 115 12.96 -2.30 -3.50
CA ASP A 115 13.58 -3.60 -3.42
C ASP A 115 14.93 -3.50 -2.78
N VAL A 116 15.37 -4.61 -2.29
CA VAL A 116 16.72 -4.72 -1.83
C VAL A 116 17.64 -4.38 -2.99
N GLY A 117 18.54 -3.49 -2.79
CA GLY A 117 19.39 -3.03 -3.86
C GLY A 117 18.99 -1.67 -4.38
N GLY A 118 17.89 -1.15 -3.91
CA GLY A 118 17.54 0.21 -4.24
C GLY A 118 16.92 0.44 -5.59
N ILE A 119 16.62 -0.61 -6.31
CA ILE A 119 15.96 -0.45 -7.60
C ILE A 119 14.47 -0.58 -7.39
N PRO A 120 13.69 0.45 -7.66
CA PRO A 120 12.26 0.36 -7.46
C PRO A 120 11.68 -0.71 -8.36
N ARG A 121 10.82 -1.50 -7.80
CA ARG A 121 10.17 -2.51 -8.59
C ARG A 121 8.90 -1.94 -9.15
N LEU A 122 8.81 -1.92 -10.45
CA LEU A 122 7.58 -1.52 -11.10
C LEU A 122 6.61 -2.67 -11.02
N PRO A 123 5.32 -2.37 -10.95
CA PRO A 123 4.35 -3.45 -11.06
C PRO A 123 4.51 -4.09 -12.38
N GLU A 124 4.16 -5.32 -12.43
CA GLU A 124 4.15 -5.98 -13.67
C GLU A 124 2.99 -5.52 -14.39
N ILE A 125 3.13 -4.36 -14.94
CA ILE A 125 2.13 -3.97 -15.87
C ILE A 125 2.37 -4.86 -17.01
N ASP A 126 1.40 -5.57 -17.33
CA ASP A 126 1.56 -6.46 -18.42
C ASP A 126 1.52 -5.66 -19.67
N GLU A 127 2.65 -5.27 -20.10
CA GLU A 127 2.70 -4.48 -21.27
C GLU A 127 2.29 -5.22 -22.43
N ARG A 128 2.23 -6.46 -22.32
CA ARG A 128 1.70 -7.21 -23.37
C ARG A 128 0.29 -6.94 -23.51
N THR A 129 -0.29 -6.43 -22.53
CA THR A 129 -1.69 -6.13 -22.70
C THR A 129 -1.87 -5.03 -23.66
#